data_7c57a147f878034b8a92fe54f10ae2d3
#
_entry.id   7c57a147f878034b8a92fe54f10ae2d3
#
_cell.length_a   1.000
_cell.length_b   1.000
_cell.length_c   1.000
_cell.angle_alpha   90.00
_cell.angle_beta   90.00
_cell.angle_gamma   90.00
#
_symmetry.space_group_name_H-M   'P 1'
#
loop_
_entity.id
_entity.type
_entity.pdbx_description
1 polymer ?
#
loop_
_entity_poly.entity_id
_entity_poly.type
_entity_poly.pdbx_seq_one_letter_code
_entity_poly.pdbx_strand_id
1 'polypeptide(L)'
;MNATSPRIGLPPYAARGAAAPAAHPATDARAASRAAPAGAHSERLLAIDRVSLEYQSGARIVRATHQVSFDVYGSDRFVLLGPSGCGKSTLLKAIAGFIEPVSGSIALDGQPVHGPGPDRIVVFQEFDQLPPWKTVVENVAFPLRAAAKLSRAEARERALHYLDKVGLGAFADAYPHTLSGGMKQRVAIARALAMQPRVLLMDEPFAALDALTRRKMQEELLRLWDEFRFTLLFVTHSIEEALVVGNRILLLSPHPGRVRAELNSHDYSLDSIGSGDFRDSVARIHHLLFDTDVASGTHPASTTETTEATAS
;
A
#
# COMPACT_ATOMS: atom_id res chain seq x y z
N MET A 1 -25.71 -44.05 -1.68
CA MET A 1 -24.60 -43.93 -2.66
C MET A 1 -23.97 -42.56 -2.46
N ASN A 2 -22.88 -42.53 -1.70
CA ASN A 2 -22.15 -41.28 -1.37
C ASN A 2 -21.18 -40.95 -2.51
N ALA A 3 -21.44 -39.86 -3.24
CA ALA A 3 -20.52 -39.33 -4.22
C ALA A 3 -19.56 -38.36 -3.51
N THR A 4 -18.34 -38.79 -3.25
CA THR A 4 -17.24 -38.00 -2.72
C THR A 4 -16.68 -37.14 -3.88
N SER A 5 -16.94 -35.86 -3.86
CA SER A 5 -16.31 -34.89 -4.80
C SER A 5 -14.81 -34.81 -4.53
N PRO A 6 -13.95 -34.83 -5.56
CA PRO A 6 -12.52 -34.66 -5.39
C PRO A 6 -12.20 -33.21 -4.97
N ARG A 7 -11.54 -33.06 -3.83
CA ARG A 7 -10.92 -31.80 -3.41
C ARG A 7 -9.72 -31.53 -4.31
N ILE A 8 -9.86 -30.61 -5.26
CA ILE A 8 -8.73 -30.06 -6.01
C ILE A 8 -8.03 -29.10 -5.06
N GLY A 9 -6.92 -29.55 -4.48
CA GLY A 9 -6.03 -28.68 -3.68
C GLY A 9 -5.39 -27.65 -4.59
N LEU A 10 -5.72 -26.39 -4.37
CA LEU A 10 -4.96 -25.28 -4.96
C LEU A 10 -3.55 -25.33 -4.36
N PRO A 11 -2.48 -25.17 -5.17
CA PRO A 11 -1.12 -25.17 -4.67
C PRO A 11 -0.90 -24.01 -3.69
N PRO A 12 -0.11 -24.18 -2.63
CA PRO A 12 0.29 -23.10 -1.74
C PRO A 12 1.04 -22.04 -2.55
N TYR A 13 0.98 -20.81 -2.09
CA TYR A 13 1.70 -19.64 -2.62
C TYR A 13 3.19 -20.00 -2.75
N ALA A 14 3.60 -20.52 -3.92
CA ALA A 14 4.92 -21.09 -4.09
C ALA A 14 5.94 -19.99 -4.34
N ALA A 15 6.86 -19.79 -3.41
CA ALA A 15 8.12 -19.09 -3.63
C ALA A 15 8.94 -19.90 -4.66
N ARG A 16 9.09 -19.38 -5.88
CA ARG A 16 10.03 -19.91 -6.86
C ARG A 16 11.41 -19.32 -6.60
N GLY A 17 12.34 -20.15 -6.22
CA GLY A 17 13.76 -19.80 -6.07
C GLY A 17 14.38 -19.39 -7.40
N ALA A 18 15.10 -18.28 -7.39
CA ALA A 18 15.97 -17.84 -8.47
C ALA A 18 17.41 -17.69 -7.95
N ALA A 19 18.37 -18.07 -8.80
CA ALA A 19 19.80 -18.17 -8.52
C ALA A 19 20.44 -16.79 -8.23
N ALA A 20 21.45 -16.78 -7.35
CA ALA A 20 22.21 -15.62 -6.91
C ALA A 20 23.13 -15.05 -7.99
N PRO A 21 23.32 -13.73 -8.06
CA PRO A 21 24.54 -13.11 -8.57
C PRO A 21 25.38 -12.43 -7.48
N ALA A 22 26.68 -12.33 -7.79
CA ALA A 22 27.82 -12.03 -6.95
C ALA A 22 27.84 -10.62 -6.32
N ALA A 23 28.60 -10.54 -5.21
CA ALA A 23 28.86 -9.37 -4.37
C ALA A 23 29.72 -8.28 -5.04
N HIS A 24 29.46 -7.01 -4.70
CA HIS A 24 30.40 -5.89 -4.75
C HIS A 24 30.32 -5.02 -3.48
N PRO A 25 31.43 -4.33 -3.09
CA PRO A 25 31.72 -4.01 -1.71
C PRO A 25 31.16 -2.68 -1.21
N ALA A 26 31.09 -2.60 0.13
CA ALA A 26 30.59 -1.53 0.96
C ALA A 26 31.46 -0.27 0.94
N THR A 27 30.80 0.88 1.17
CA THR A 27 31.42 2.05 1.78
C THR A 27 30.55 2.56 2.94
N ASP A 28 31.23 2.78 4.06
CA ASP A 28 30.72 3.16 5.38
C ASP A 28 29.96 4.50 5.41
N ALA A 29 28.81 4.52 6.14
CA ALA A 29 28.39 5.66 6.91
C ALA A 29 27.56 5.18 8.12
N ARG A 30 28.15 5.24 9.31
CA ARG A 30 27.57 4.93 10.62
C ARG A 30 26.48 5.92 10.99
N ALA A 31 25.26 5.44 11.29
CA ALA A 31 24.38 6.03 12.28
C ALA A 31 23.47 4.93 12.85
N ALA A 32 23.63 4.69 14.12
CA ALA A 32 22.86 3.96 15.12
C ALA A 32 21.73 3.03 14.65
N SER A 33 22.09 1.77 14.39
CA SER A 33 21.16 0.65 14.25
C SER A 33 20.91 0.06 15.64
N ARG A 34 19.64 0.03 16.04
CA ARG A 34 19.18 -0.87 17.10
C ARG A 34 18.65 -2.12 16.40
N ALA A 35 19.31 -3.24 16.62
CA ALA A 35 19.11 -4.52 15.96
C ALA A 35 17.66 -5.01 16.04
N ALA A 36 17.11 -5.40 14.89
CA ALA A 36 15.90 -6.21 14.79
C ALA A 36 16.21 -7.67 15.16
N PRO A 37 15.25 -8.44 15.74
CA PRO A 37 15.45 -9.84 16.03
C PRO A 37 15.54 -10.64 14.71
N ALA A 38 16.54 -11.52 14.63
CA ALA A 38 16.78 -12.42 13.53
C ALA A 38 15.65 -13.44 13.40
N GLY A 39 14.81 -13.28 12.39
CA GLY A 39 13.82 -14.25 11.95
C GLY A 39 13.72 -14.19 10.44
N ALA A 40 14.04 -15.29 9.77
CA ALA A 40 13.95 -15.58 8.34
C ALA A 40 13.98 -14.34 7.43
N HIS A 41 15.09 -14.12 6.76
CA HIS A 41 15.22 -13.08 5.73
C HIS A 41 14.18 -13.36 4.63
N SER A 42 13.03 -12.69 4.70
CA SER A 42 12.10 -12.67 3.57
C SER A 42 12.82 -11.95 2.42
N GLU A 43 12.78 -12.57 1.25
CA GLU A 43 13.42 -12.04 0.04
C GLU A 43 12.84 -10.66 -0.27
N ARG A 44 13.71 -9.68 -0.61
CA ARG A 44 13.27 -8.35 -1.03
C ARG A 44 12.44 -8.48 -2.30
N LEU A 45 11.15 -8.16 -2.17
CA LEU A 45 10.19 -8.32 -3.25
C LEU A 45 10.10 -7.06 -4.12
N LEU A 46 9.97 -5.89 -3.49
CA LEU A 46 9.81 -4.62 -4.18
C LEU A 46 10.91 -3.66 -3.71
N ALA A 47 11.63 -3.09 -4.66
CA ALA A 47 12.69 -2.10 -4.41
C ALA A 47 12.33 -0.77 -5.06
N ILE A 48 12.32 0.30 -4.28
CA ILE A 48 12.16 1.68 -4.72
C ILE A 48 13.48 2.40 -4.42
N ASP A 49 14.17 2.87 -5.45
CA ASP A 49 15.46 3.56 -5.31
C ASP A 49 15.39 4.99 -5.86
N ARG A 50 15.49 5.98 -4.97
CA ARG A 50 15.55 7.43 -5.23
C ARG A 50 14.49 7.93 -6.22
N VAL A 51 13.28 7.40 -6.11
CA VAL A 51 12.16 7.71 -7.01
C VAL A 51 11.68 9.13 -6.80
N SER A 52 11.70 9.91 -7.88
CA SER A 52 11.05 11.22 -7.96
C SER A 52 9.94 11.18 -8.99
N LEU A 53 8.78 11.71 -8.62
CA LEU A 53 7.57 11.74 -9.44
C LEU A 53 7.10 13.18 -9.63
N GLU A 54 6.74 13.50 -10.87
CA GLU A 54 6.19 14.78 -11.25
C GLU A 54 4.90 14.55 -12.06
N TYR A 55 3.98 15.51 -11.97
CA TYR A 55 2.79 15.54 -12.81
C TYR A 55 2.52 16.97 -13.28
N GLN A 56 1.89 17.04 -14.43
CA GLN A 56 1.49 18.34 -15.00
C GLN A 56 0.13 18.77 -14.42
N SER A 57 0.06 19.95 -13.84
CA SER A 57 -1.17 20.59 -13.38
C SER A 57 -1.34 21.91 -14.12
N GLY A 58 -2.12 21.89 -15.20
CA GLY A 58 -2.20 23.03 -16.14
C GLY A 58 -0.85 23.30 -16.80
N ALA A 59 -0.34 24.53 -16.66
CA ALA A 59 0.98 24.93 -17.17
C ALA A 59 2.15 24.68 -16.20
N ARG A 60 1.89 24.13 -15.00
CA ARG A 60 2.90 23.92 -13.96
C ARG A 60 3.28 22.46 -13.82
N ILE A 61 4.58 22.18 -13.66
CA ILE A 61 5.07 20.88 -13.22
C ILE A 61 5.07 20.86 -11.70
N VAL A 62 4.41 19.88 -11.11
CA VAL A 62 4.31 19.68 -9.67
C VAL A 62 5.06 18.42 -9.30
N ARG A 63 6.05 18.53 -8.41
CA ARG A 63 6.84 17.41 -7.94
C ARG A 63 6.11 16.73 -6.79
N ALA A 64 5.49 15.57 -7.05
CA ALA A 64 4.74 14.81 -6.05
C ALA A 64 5.63 14.19 -4.97
N THR A 65 6.73 13.53 -5.39
CA THR A 65 7.72 12.92 -4.50
C THR A 65 9.13 13.30 -4.91
N HIS A 66 10.07 13.24 -3.97
CA HIS A 66 11.47 13.56 -4.23
C HIS A 66 12.41 12.55 -3.57
N GLN A 67 13.12 11.79 -4.40
CA GLN A 67 14.15 10.81 -4.00
C GLN A 67 13.69 9.82 -2.91
N VAL A 68 12.48 9.28 -3.06
CA VAL A 68 11.95 8.29 -2.13
C VAL A 68 12.61 6.94 -2.36
N SER A 69 13.13 6.32 -1.27
CA SER A 69 13.73 4.99 -1.31
C SER A 69 13.20 4.15 -0.15
N PHE A 70 12.81 2.91 -0.44
CA PHE A 70 12.44 1.88 0.55
C PHE A 70 12.35 0.51 -0.11
N ASP A 71 12.36 -0.53 0.71
CA ASP A 71 12.19 -1.92 0.30
C ASP A 71 10.97 -2.55 0.95
N VAL A 72 10.23 -3.38 0.20
CA VAL A 72 9.14 -4.21 0.72
C VAL A 72 9.53 -5.67 0.56
N TYR A 73 9.31 -6.46 1.61
CA TYR A 73 9.66 -7.87 1.65
C TYR A 73 8.42 -8.76 1.45
N GLY A 74 8.66 -10.01 1.11
CA GLY A 74 7.58 -10.99 0.98
C GLY A 74 6.74 -11.09 2.26
N SER A 75 5.41 -11.08 2.11
CA SER A 75 4.43 -11.09 3.20
C SER A 75 4.44 -9.88 4.13
N ASP A 76 5.09 -8.76 3.76
CA ASP A 76 4.94 -7.50 4.47
C ASP A 76 3.50 -6.94 4.35
N ARG A 77 3.06 -6.26 5.39
CA ARG A 77 1.97 -5.29 5.37
C ARG A 77 2.59 -3.90 5.48
N PHE A 78 3.13 -3.43 4.37
CA PHE A 78 3.87 -2.17 4.31
C PHE A 78 2.92 -1.00 4.09
N VAL A 79 2.96 -0.01 4.98
CA VAL A 79 2.06 1.15 4.92
C VAL A 79 2.81 2.42 4.53
N LEU A 80 2.28 3.13 3.55
CA LEU A 80 2.68 4.51 3.24
C LEU A 80 1.74 5.47 3.97
N LEU A 81 2.26 6.18 4.96
CA LEU A 81 1.53 7.13 5.78
C LEU A 81 2.05 8.56 5.54
N GLY A 82 1.15 9.51 5.44
CA GLY A 82 1.50 10.93 5.31
C GLY A 82 0.28 11.80 5.03
N PRO A 83 0.43 13.12 5.11
CA PRO A 83 -0.67 14.06 4.88
C PRO A 83 -1.23 13.98 3.46
N SER A 84 -2.44 14.47 3.26
CA SER A 84 -3.05 14.55 1.92
C SER A 84 -2.18 15.40 0.98
N GLY A 85 -2.07 14.96 -0.27
CA GLY A 85 -1.27 15.65 -1.29
C GLY A 85 0.25 15.41 -1.23
N CYS A 86 0.78 14.61 -0.29
CA CYS A 86 2.22 14.33 -0.22
C CYS A 86 2.73 13.32 -1.27
N GLY A 87 1.88 12.84 -2.18
CA GLY A 87 2.30 11.99 -3.29
C GLY A 87 2.15 10.48 -3.08
N LYS A 88 1.49 10.00 -2.01
CA LYS A 88 1.28 8.55 -1.73
C LYS A 88 0.61 7.81 -2.88
N SER A 89 -0.55 8.31 -3.33
CA SER A 89 -1.28 7.70 -4.46
C SER A 89 -0.52 7.78 -5.77
N THR A 90 0.26 8.85 -5.98
CA THR A 90 1.14 8.98 -7.15
C THR A 90 2.26 7.94 -7.10
N LEU A 91 2.86 7.72 -5.92
CA LEU A 91 3.89 6.71 -5.71
C LEU A 91 3.31 5.29 -5.90
N LEU A 92 2.13 5.02 -5.35
CA LEU A 92 1.44 3.74 -5.55
C LEU A 92 1.15 3.49 -7.04
N LYS A 93 0.68 4.51 -7.79
CA LYS A 93 0.46 4.42 -9.23
C LYS A 93 1.75 4.18 -10.02
N ALA A 94 2.87 4.75 -9.59
CA ALA A 94 4.17 4.47 -10.20
C ALA A 94 4.63 3.03 -9.92
N ILE A 95 4.45 2.51 -8.71
CA ILE A 95 4.72 1.11 -8.36
C ILE A 95 3.83 0.16 -9.19
N ALA A 96 2.57 0.53 -9.42
CA ALA A 96 1.66 -0.22 -10.29
C ALA A 96 2.05 -0.18 -11.78
N GLY A 97 2.96 0.72 -12.16
CA GLY A 97 3.41 0.90 -13.55
C GLY A 97 2.52 1.82 -14.39
N PHE A 98 1.62 2.60 -13.77
CA PHE A 98 0.78 3.58 -14.48
C PHE A 98 1.48 4.91 -14.74
N ILE A 99 2.55 5.20 -13.99
CA ILE A 99 3.33 6.44 -14.07
C ILE A 99 4.80 6.07 -14.05
N GLU A 100 5.58 6.60 -14.98
CA GLU A 100 7.03 6.42 -14.99
C GLU A 100 7.70 7.48 -14.09
N PRO A 101 8.69 7.09 -13.26
CA PRO A 101 9.48 8.03 -12.49
C PRO A 101 10.31 8.96 -13.40
N VAL A 102 10.40 10.25 -13.04
CA VAL A 102 11.32 11.20 -13.72
C VAL A 102 12.78 10.96 -13.31
N SER A 103 13.01 10.32 -12.16
CA SER A 103 14.32 9.83 -11.72
C SER A 103 14.16 8.70 -10.72
N GLY A 104 15.21 7.89 -10.58
CA GLY A 104 15.20 6.69 -9.75
C GLY A 104 14.64 5.48 -10.49
N SER A 105 14.45 4.38 -9.78
CA SER A 105 13.96 3.13 -10.35
C SER A 105 13.01 2.38 -9.40
N ILE A 106 12.11 1.60 -9.98
CA ILE A 106 11.21 0.68 -9.28
C ILE A 106 11.45 -0.70 -9.85
N ALA A 107 11.70 -1.68 -8.99
CA ALA A 107 11.89 -3.07 -9.39
C ALA A 107 11.03 -4.00 -8.53
N LEU A 108 10.41 -5.01 -9.17
CA LEU A 108 9.68 -6.09 -8.52
C LEU A 108 10.40 -7.40 -8.84
N ASP A 109 10.70 -8.22 -7.82
CA ASP A 109 11.50 -9.45 -7.96
C ASP A 109 12.81 -9.20 -8.74
N GLY A 110 13.45 -8.04 -8.53
CA GLY A 110 14.67 -7.63 -9.23
C GLY A 110 14.48 -7.20 -10.69
N GLN A 111 13.25 -7.23 -11.22
CA GLN A 111 12.95 -6.81 -12.59
C GLN A 111 12.37 -5.39 -12.61
N PRO A 112 12.88 -4.50 -13.49
CA PRO A 112 12.34 -3.15 -13.62
C PRO A 112 10.85 -3.13 -13.96
N VAL A 113 10.12 -2.22 -13.36
CA VAL A 113 8.69 -1.98 -13.64
C VAL A 113 8.56 -1.00 -14.80
N HIS A 114 8.09 -1.48 -15.96
CA HIS A 114 7.90 -0.65 -17.17
C HIS A 114 6.43 -0.42 -17.53
N GLY A 115 5.48 -1.02 -16.82
CA GLY A 115 4.05 -0.88 -17.11
C GLY A 115 3.19 -1.68 -16.16
N PRO A 116 1.85 -1.59 -16.25
CA PRO A 116 0.94 -2.41 -15.46
C PRO A 116 1.10 -3.89 -15.74
N GLY A 117 0.98 -4.72 -14.69
CA GLY A 117 1.11 -6.16 -14.80
C GLY A 117 0.20 -6.93 -13.85
N PRO A 118 -0.09 -8.23 -14.13
CA PRO A 118 -0.91 -9.08 -13.28
C PRO A 118 -0.23 -9.46 -11.95
N ASP A 119 1.04 -9.21 -11.82
CA ASP A 119 1.87 -9.39 -10.63
C ASP A 119 1.68 -8.30 -9.57
N ARG A 120 1.04 -7.19 -9.95
CA ARG A 120 0.73 -6.01 -9.12
C ARG A 120 -0.70 -5.59 -9.36
N ILE A 121 -1.57 -5.80 -8.39
CA ILE A 121 -2.99 -5.45 -8.53
C ILE A 121 -3.32 -4.27 -7.61
N VAL A 122 -4.04 -3.29 -8.16
CA VAL A 122 -4.49 -2.12 -7.41
C VAL A 122 -5.95 -2.27 -7.01
N VAL A 123 -6.23 -2.00 -5.74
CA VAL A 123 -7.57 -1.75 -5.20
C VAL A 123 -7.67 -0.27 -4.89
N PHE A 124 -8.54 0.43 -5.62
CA PHE A 124 -8.74 1.86 -5.48
C PHE A 124 -9.71 2.22 -4.35
N GLN A 125 -9.68 3.47 -3.93
CA GLN A 125 -10.59 4.05 -2.95
C GLN A 125 -12.04 4.07 -3.45
N GLU A 126 -12.23 4.31 -4.76
CA GLU A 126 -13.54 4.47 -5.37
C GLU A 126 -14.30 3.13 -5.47
N PHE A 127 -15.61 3.17 -5.15
CA PHE A 127 -16.46 1.97 -5.22
C PHE A 127 -16.86 1.59 -6.65
N ASP A 128 -16.69 2.50 -7.62
CA ASP A 128 -17.10 2.31 -9.03
C ASP A 128 -16.05 1.58 -9.88
N GLN A 129 -15.07 0.97 -9.22
CA GLN A 129 -14.04 0.15 -9.86
C GLN A 129 -14.54 -1.21 -10.39
N LEU A 130 -15.80 -1.57 -10.11
CA LEU A 130 -16.43 -2.80 -10.59
C LEU A 130 -17.26 -2.50 -11.85
N PRO A 131 -17.01 -3.16 -13.01
CA PRO A 131 -17.89 -3.10 -14.16
C PRO A 131 -19.36 -3.32 -13.81
N PRO A 132 -20.25 -2.30 -13.91
CA PRO A 132 -21.61 -2.39 -13.41
C PRO A 132 -22.51 -3.35 -14.22
N TRP A 133 -22.12 -3.67 -15.46
CA TRP A 133 -22.81 -4.61 -16.33
C TRP A 133 -22.42 -6.07 -16.14
N LYS A 134 -21.49 -6.37 -15.22
CA LYS A 134 -21.08 -7.72 -14.84
C LYS A 134 -21.63 -8.07 -13.47
N THR A 135 -22.01 -9.33 -13.27
CA THR A 135 -22.34 -9.82 -11.94
C THR A 135 -21.10 -9.81 -11.04
N VAL A 136 -21.29 -10.02 -9.73
CA VAL A 136 -20.21 -10.09 -8.74
C VAL A 136 -19.19 -11.18 -9.13
N VAL A 137 -19.66 -12.39 -9.44
CA VAL A 137 -18.77 -13.48 -9.84
C VAL A 137 -18.07 -13.19 -11.18
N GLU A 138 -18.73 -12.55 -12.11
CA GLU A 138 -18.12 -12.15 -13.38
C GLU A 138 -17.07 -11.04 -13.20
N ASN A 139 -17.26 -10.14 -12.26
CA ASN A 139 -16.26 -9.13 -11.91
C ASN A 139 -14.96 -9.76 -11.41
N VAL A 140 -15.04 -10.82 -10.60
CA VAL A 140 -13.88 -11.54 -10.11
C VAL A 140 -13.30 -12.46 -11.18
N ALA A 141 -14.14 -13.15 -11.97
CA ALA A 141 -13.70 -14.08 -13.01
C ALA A 141 -13.08 -13.41 -14.25
N PHE A 142 -13.43 -12.15 -14.52
CA PHE A 142 -13.00 -11.44 -15.73
C PHE A 142 -11.46 -11.34 -15.84
N PRO A 143 -10.70 -10.83 -14.86
CA PRO A 143 -9.25 -10.76 -14.96
C PRO A 143 -8.59 -12.13 -15.01
N LEU A 144 -9.17 -13.16 -14.38
CA LEU A 144 -8.69 -14.55 -14.44
C LEU A 144 -8.71 -15.10 -15.86
N ARG A 145 -9.73 -14.74 -16.64
CA ARG A 145 -9.83 -15.13 -18.05
C ARG A 145 -8.93 -14.28 -18.94
N ALA A 146 -8.89 -12.96 -18.70
CA ALA A 146 -8.20 -12.01 -19.56
C ALA A 146 -6.67 -12.11 -19.41
N ALA A 147 -6.16 -12.17 -18.18
CA ALA A 147 -4.72 -12.14 -17.89
C ALA A 147 -4.15 -13.50 -17.52
N ALA A 148 -4.83 -14.28 -16.64
CA ALA A 148 -4.37 -15.61 -16.23
C ALA A 148 -4.75 -16.73 -17.23
N LYS A 149 -5.51 -16.41 -18.26
CA LYS A 149 -5.90 -17.32 -19.37
C LYS A 149 -6.62 -18.60 -18.90
N LEU A 150 -7.32 -18.55 -17.76
CA LEU A 150 -8.12 -19.65 -17.28
C LEU A 150 -9.36 -19.87 -18.17
N SER A 151 -9.82 -21.10 -18.26
CA SER A 151 -11.11 -21.45 -18.86
C SER A 151 -12.26 -20.74 -18.11
N ARG A 152 -13.45 -20.69 -18.73
CA ARG A 152 -14.64 -20.08 -18.11
C ARG A 152 -15.03 -20.80 -16.82
N ALA A 153 -14.92 -22.14 -16.78
CA ALA A 153 -15.27 -22.95 -15.62
C ALA A 153 -14.28 -22.74 -14.47
N GLU A 154 -12.98 -22.83 -14.74
CA GLU A 154 -11.92 -22.60 -13.75
C GLU A 154 -11.96 -21.19 -13.15
N ALA A 155 -12.15 -20.17 -14.03
CA ALA A 155 -12.25 -18.80 -13.58
C ALA A 155 -13.50 -18.57 -12.70
N ARG A 156 -14.65 -19.20 -13.00
CA ARG A 156 -15.85 -19.11 -12.18
C ARG A 156 -15.66 -19.82 -10.83
N GLU A 157 -15.11 -21.02 -10.82
CA GLU A 157 -14.83 -21.78 -9.60
C GLU A 157 -13.89 -20.99 -8.67
N ARG A 158 -12.80 -20.48 -9.21
CA ARG A 158 -11.85 -19.65 -8.45
C ARG A 158 -12.48 -18.37 -7.95
N ALA A 159 -13.30 -17.71 -8.76
CA ALA A 159 -14.02 -16.51 -8.36
C ALA A 159 -14.97 -16.78 -7.19
N LEU A 160 -15.74 -17.85 -7.23
CA LEU A 160 -16.63 -18.27 -6.15
C LEU A 160 -15.85 -18.56 -4.86
N HIS A 161 -14.72 -19.27 -4.96
CA HIS A 161 -13.84 -19.51 -3.80
C HIS A 161 -13.43 -18.23 -3.09
N TYR A 162 -12.95 -17.21 -3.82
CA TYR A 162 -12.53 -15.94 -3.20
C TYR A 162 -13.72 -15.09 -2.74
N LEU A 163 -14.89 -15.19 -3.39
CA LEU A 163 -16.12 -14.56 -2.90
C LEU A 163 -16.59 -15.17 -1.57
N ASP A 164 -16.47 -16.47 -1.40
CA ASP A 164 -16.78 -17.14 -0.12
C ASP A 164 -15.82 -16.68 0.99
N LYS A 165 -14.53 -16.48 0.67
CA LYS A 165 -13.53 -15.98 1.63
C LYS A 165 -13.85 -14.57 2.16
N VAL A 166 -14.50 -13.72 1.36
CA VAL A 166 -14.96 -12.39 1.76
C VAL A 166 -16.46 -12.36 2.17
N GLY A 167 -17.07 -13.53 2.40
CA GLY A 167 -18.46 -13.65 2.86
C GLY A 167 -19.51 -13.20 1.85
N LEU A 168 -19.22 -13.24 0.55
CA LEU A 168 -20.10 -12.78 -0.53
C LEU A 168 -20.54 -13.88 -1.50
N GLY A 169 -20.36 -15.15 -1.17
CA GLY A 169 -20.78 -16.27 -2.03
C GLY A 169 -22.25 -16.24 -2.39
N ALA A 170 -23.12 -15.90 -1.45
CA ALA A 170 -24.56 -15.78 -1.68
C ALA A 170 -24.94 -14.62 -2.63
N PHE A 171 -24.04 -13.68 -2.88
CA PHE A 171 -24.22 -12.52 -3.76
C PHE A 171 -23.54 -12.68 -5.13
N ALA A 172 -23.07 -13.88 -5.47
CA ALA A 172 -22.28 -14.14 -6.66
C ALA A 172 -22.96 -13.68 -7.97
N ASP A 173 -24.27 -13.86 -8.06
CA ASP A 173 -25.05 -13.51 -9.26
C ASP A 173 -25.72 -12.11 -9.15
N ALA A 174 -25.49 -11.36 -8.06
CA ALA A 174 -25.93 -9.97 -7.90
C ALA A 174 -25.07 -9.02 -8.77
N TYR A 175 -25.59 -7.82 -8.99
CA TYR A 175 -24.90 -6.75 -9.71
C TYR A 175 -24.32 -5.70 -8.73
N PRO A 176 -23.22 -5.01 -9.09
CA PRO A 176 -22.57 -4.03 -8.21
C PRO A 176 -23.50 -2.94 -7.68
N HIS A 177 -24.47 -2.48 -8.44
CA HIS A 177 -25.40 -1.43 -8.03
C HIS A 177 -26.35 -1.86 -6.88
N THR A 178 -26.51 -3.16 -6.62
CA THR A 178 -27.33 -3.69 -5.51
C THR A 178 -26.53 -3.86 -4.21
N LEU A 179 -25.20 -3.64 -4.24
CA LEU A 179 -24.31 -3.86 -3.12
C LEU A 179 -24.06 -2.55 -2.34
N SER A 180 -23.85 -2.68 -1.02
CA SER A 180 -23.32 -1.58 -0.21
C SER A 180 -21.87 -1.25 -0.59
N GLY A 181 -21.37 -0.08 -0.19
CA GLY A 181 -19.97 0.32 -0.44
C GLY A 181 -18.96 -0.69 0.12
N GLY A 182 -19.16 -1.17 1.34
CA GLY A 182 -18.31 -2.20 1.95
C GLY A 182 -18.36 -3.54 1.21
N MET A 183 -19.54 -3.94 0.69
CA MET A 183 -19.64 -5.15 -0.15
C MET A 183 -18.90 -4.97 -1.48
N LYS A 184 -19.03 -3.83 -2.14
CA LYS A 184 -18.26 -3.53 -3.37
C LYS A 184 -16.76 -3.62 -3.12
N GLN A 185 -16.28 -3.09 -1.99
CA GLN A 185 -14.86 -3.16 -1.61
C GLN A 185 -14.39 -4.59 -1.37
N ARG A 186 -15.20 -5.43 -0.73
CA ARG A 186 -14.91 -6.87 -0.59
C ARG A 186 -14.82 -7.58 -1.93
N VAL A 187 -15.70 -7.28 -2.88
CA VAL A 187 -15.62 -7.82 -4.25
C VAL A 187 -14.33 -7.40 -4.93
N ALA A 188 -13.90 -6.13 -4.77
CA ALA A 188 -12.65 -5.64 -5.34
C ALA A 188 -11.42 -6.34 -4.73
N ILE A 189 -11.43 -6.58 -3.41
CA ILE A 189 -10.39 -7.36 -2.71
C ILE A 189 -10.39 -8.81 -3.20
N ALA A 190 -11.55 -9.46 -3.28
CA ALA A 190 -11.67 -10.83 -3.79
C ALA A 190 -11.15 -10.94 -5.24
N ARG A 191 -11.49 -9.97 -6.11
CA ARG A 191 -11.00 -9.88 -7.49
C ARG A 191 -9.48 -9.78 -7.54
N ALA A 192 -8.89 -8.97 -6.68
CA ALA A 192 -7.45 -8.79 -6.61
C ALA A 192 -6.74 -10.05 -6.10
N LEU A 193 -7.21 -10.63 -4.99
CA LEU A 193 -6.63 -11.85 -4.40
C LEU A 193 -6.78 -13.07 -5.31
N ALA A 194 -7.88 -13.18 -6.07
CA ALA A 194 -8.09 -14.27 -7.03
C ALA A 194 -7.00 -14.32 -8.11
N MET A 195 -6.39 -13.19 -8.45
CA MET A 195 -5.26 -13.12 -9.38
C MET A 195 -3.96 -13.63 -8.79
N GLN A 196 -3.84 -13.77 -7.46
CA GLN A 196 -2.63 -14.14 -6.73
C GLN A 196 -1.43 -13.27 -7.12
N PRO A 197 -1.55 -11.94 -6.99
CA PRO A 197 -0.47 -11.04 -7.37
C PRO A 197 0.73 -11.20 -6.43
N ARG A 198 1.93 -10.79 -6.88
CA ARG A 198 3.12 -10.72 -6.04
C ARG A 198 2.96 -9.64 -4.96
N VAL A 199 2.34 -8.52 -5.30
CA VAL A 199 2.01 -7.43 -4.38
C VAL A 199 0.61 -6.91 -4.62
N LEU A 200 -0.16 -6.75 -3.55
CA LEU A 200 -1.45 -6.10 -3.53
C LEU A 200 -1.25 -4.63 -3.12
N LEU A 201 -1.68 -3.72 -3.97
CA LEU A 201 -1.58 -2.28 -3.78
C LEU A 201 -2.96 -1.75 -3.40
N MET A 202 -3.08 -1.03 -2.29
CA MET A 202 -4.36 -0.46 -1.84
C MET A 202 -4.21 1.04 -1.61
N ASP A 203 -5.00 1.85 -2.33
CA ASP A 203 -5.01 3.31 -2.24
C ASP A 203 -6.19 3.78 -1.41
N GLU A 204 -5.96 4.08 -0.12
CA GLU A 204 -6.97 4.54 0.85
C GLU A 204 -8.29 3.73 0.80
N PRO A 205 -8.25 2.37 0.83
CA PRO A 205 -9.38 1.54 0.44
C PRO A 205 -10.60 1.65 1.37
N PHE A 206 -10.42 2.23 2.56
CA PHE A 206 -11.47 2.32 3.58
C PHE A 206 -11.88 3.76 3.90
N ALA A 207 -11.33 4.77 3.20
CA ALA A 207 -11.55 6.18 3.51
C ALA A 207 -13.03 6.61 3.37
N ALA A 208 -13.75 6.03 2.42
CA ALA A 208 -15.15 6.35 2.16
C ALA A 208 -16.17 5.55 3.02
N LEU A 209 -15.69 4.73 3.97
CA LEU A 209 -16.52 3.91 4.85
C LEU A 209 -16.76 4.61 6.19
N ASP A 210 -17.95 4.36 6.77
CA ASP A 210 -18.22 4.72 8.16
C ASP A 210 -17.31 3.96 9.13
N ALA A 211 -17.17 4.45 10.36
CA ALA A 211 -16.21 3.93 11.34
C ALA A 211 -16.42 2.43 11.66
N LEU A 212 -17.68 1.98 11.79
CA LEU A 212 -17.98 0.58 12.13
C LEU A 212 -17.67 -0.34 10.95
N THR A 213 -18.07 0.03 9.74
CA THR A 213 -17.79 -0.71 8.52
C THR A 213 -16.28 -0.75 8.24
N ARG A 214 -15.58 0.37 8.45
CA ARG A 214 -14.11 0.45 8.32
C ARG A 214 -13.41 -0.55 9.24
N ARG A 215 -13.78 -0.58 10.51
CA ARG A 215 -13.20 -1.54 11.48
C ARG A 215 -13.41 -2.99 11.02
N LYS A 216 -14.63 -3.34 10.61
CA LYS A 216 -14.91 -4.69 10.07
C LYS A 216 -14.09 -5.03 8.84
N MET A 217 -13.85 -4.07 7.96
CA MET A 217 -13.03 -4.26 6.76
C MET A 217 -11.55 -4.45 7.11
N GLN A 218 -11.04 -3.75 8.11
CA GLN A 218 -9.68 -3.94 8.63
C GLN A 218 -9.52 -5.34 9.24
N GLU A 219 -10.46 -5.78 10.08
CA GLU A 219 -10.50 -7.13 10.65
C GLU A 219 -10.48 -8.20 9.55
N GLU A 220 -11.30 -8.02 8.52
CA GLU A 220 -11.40 -8.95 7.40
C GLU A 220 -10.11 -8.98 6.56
N LEU A 221 -9.51 -7.82 6.27
CA LEU A 221 -8.24 -7.73 5.55
C LEU A 221 -7.13 -8.45 6.30
N LEU A 222 -7.03 -8.26 7.62
CA LEU A 222 -6.03 -8.92 8.45
C LEU A 222 -6.26 -10.43 8.50
N ARG A 223 -7.50 -10.89 8.62
CA ARG A 223 -7.86 -12.32 8.56
C ARG A 223 -7.47 -12.94 7.21
N LEU A 224 -7.75 -12.25 6.10
CA LEU A 224 -7.34 -12.71 4.76
C LEU A 224 -5.81 -12.74 4.63
N TRP A 225 -5.11 -11.75 5.20
CA TRP A 225 -3.67 -11.75 5.20
C TRP A 225 -3.08 -12.90 6.02
N ASP A 226 -3.65 -13.22 7.16
CA ASP A 226 -3.23 -14.37 7.98
C ASP A 226 -3.40 -15.69 7.23
N GLU A 227 -4.44 -15.82 6.42
CA GLU A 227 -4.72 -17.02 5.64
C GLU A 227 -3.82 -17.15 4.40
N PHE A 228 -3.63 -16.06 3.65
CA PHE A 228 -2.97 -16.10 2.34
C PHE A 228 -1.53 -15.58 2.33
N ARG A 229 -1.11 -14.85 3.36
CA ARG A 229 0.24 -14.28 3.51
C ARG A 229 0.73 -13.51 2.27
N PHE A 230 -0.16 -12.79 1.61
CA PHE A 230 0.20 -11.93 0.48
C PHE A 230 1.00 -10.71 0.93
N THR A 231 1.81 -10.16 0.04
CA THR A 231 2.48 -8.88 0.29
C THR A 231 1.50 -7.74 0.03
N LEU A 232 1.38 -6.82 0.98
CA LEU A 232 0.48 -5.68 0.94
C LEU A 232 1.27 -4.37 0.98
N LEU A 233 1.01 -3.47 0.03
CA LEU A 233 1.39 -2.07 0.13
C LEU A 233 0.11 -1.24 0.27
N PHE A 234 -0.04 -0.60 1.41
CA PHE A 234 -1.27 0.06 1.82
C PHE A 234 -1.03 1.56 2.00
N VAL A 235 -1.85 2.38 1.37
CA VAL A 235 -1.79 3.84 1.49
C VAL A 235 -2.92 4.31 2.39
N THR A 236 -2.58 5.15 3.36
CA THR A 236 -3.55 5.82 4.24
C THR A 236 -3.03 7.16 4.72
N HIS A 237 -3.93 7.99 5.21
CA HIS A 237 -3.62 9.21 5.98
C HIS A 237 -3.98 9.05 7.47
N SER A 238 -4.56 7.91 7.88
CA SER A 238 -4.91 7.62 9.27
C SER A 238 -3.75 6.93 9.99
N ILE A 239 -3.26 7.54 11.06
CA ILE A 239 -2.20 6.99 11.89
C ILE A 239 -2.65 5.69 12.58
N GLU A 240 -3.87 5.68 13.12
CA GLU A 240 -4.44 4.50 13.78
C GLU A 240 -4.57 3.31 12.81
N GLU A 241 -5.05 3.58 11.60
CA GLU A 241 -5.15 2.56 10.55
C GLU A 241 -3.77 2.00 10.16
N ALA A 242 -2.77 2.87 10.03
CA ALA A 242 -1.41 2.47 9.71
C ALA A 242 -0.81 1.56 10.79
N LEU A 243 -1.03 1.87 12.08
CA LEU A 243 -0.55 1.07 13.20
C LEU A 243 -1.19 -0.32 13.25
N VAL A 244 -2.49 -0.40 12.95
CA VAL A 244 -3.25 -1.65 13.03
C VAL A 244 -3.03 -2.55 11.81
N VAL A 245 -3.07 -1.98 10.62
CA VAL A 245 -2.97 -2.73 9.36
C VAL A 245 -1.52 -3.10 9.06
N GLY A 246 -0.58 -2.19 9.30
CA GLY A 246 0.82 -2.36 8.95
C GLY A 246 1.60 -3.25 9.92
N ASN A 247 2.70 -3.82 9.44
CA ASN A 247 3.81 -4.29 10.26
C ASN A 247 5.04 -3.37 10.10
N ARG A 248 5.09 -2.62 8.98
CA ARG A 248 6.08 -1.58 8.71
C ARG A 248 5.37 -0.35 8.15
N ILE A 249 5.77 0.83 8.62
CA ILE A 249 5.13 2.10 8.23
C ILE A 249 6.22 3.06 7.75
N LEU A 250 6.08 3.54 6.51
CA LEU A 250 6.92 4.60 5.95
C LEU A 250 6.18 5.93 6.08
N LEU A 251 6.80 6.87 6.79
CA LEU A 251 6.29 8.23 6.95
C LEU A 251 6.80 9.13 5.83
N LEU A 252 5.88 9.76 5.11
CA LEU A 252 6.21 10.75 4.08
C LEU A 252 5.96 12.18 4.59
N SER A 253 6.89 13.08 4.29
CA SER A 253 6.76 14.51 4.57
C SER A 253 5.60 15.13 3.79
N PRO A 254 5.11 16.33 4.19
CA PRO A 254 4.31 17.16 3.31
C PRO A 254 4.99 17.39 1.96
N HIS A 255 4.20 17.87 0.99
CA HIS A 255 4.62 18.08 -0.39
C HIS A 255 5.94 18.89 -0.57
N PRO A 256 6.90 18.42 -1.41
CA PRO A 256 6.96 17.12 -2.06
C PRO A 256 7.30 15.99 -1.06
N GLY A 257 6.64 14.84 -1.22
CA GLY A 257 6.84 13.71 -0.31
C GLY A 257 8.29 13.22 -0.31
N ARG A 258 8.88 13.17 0.87
CA ARG A 258 10.21 12.60 1.16
C ARG A 258 10.07 11.62 2.32
N VAL A 259 10.93 10.64 2.38
CA VAL A 259 10.98 9.74 3.54
C VAL A 259 11.40 10.53 4.77
N ARG A 260 10.56 10.52 5.81
CA ARG A 260 10.88 11.08 7.13
C ARG A 260 11.39 10.00 8.08
N ALA A 261 10.71 8.88 8.14
CA ALA A 261 11.07 7.76 8.99
C ALA A 261 10.43 6.47 8.48
N GLU A 262 10.99 5.35 8.85
CA GLU A 262 10.38 4.03 8.76
C GLU A 262 10.25 3.46 10.17
N LEU A 263 9.07 2.93 10.50
CA LEU A 263 8.72 2.43 11.82
C LEU A 263 8.23 0.99 11.73
N ASN A 264 8.52 0.20 12.76
CA ASN A 264 7.91 -1.11 12.97
C ASN A 264 6.64 -0.97 13.80
N SER A 265 5.58 -1.68 13.42
CA SER A 265 4.28 -1.71 14.10
C SER A 265 3.80 -3.13 14.40
N HIS A 266 4.72 -4.08 14.52
CA HIS A 266 4.40 -5.50 14.78
C HIS A 266 3.60 -5.74 16.05
N ASP A 267 3.73 -4.87 17.05
CA ASP A 267 3.16 -5.03 18.38
C ASP A 267 1.71 -4.55 18.48
N TYR A 268 1.16 -3.94 17.42
CA TYR A 268 -0.18 -3.38 17.42
C TYR A 268 -1.17 -4.24 16.65
N SER A 269 -2.38 -4.33 17.22
CA SER A 269 -3.54 -5.00 16.65
C SER A 269 -4.80 -4.14 16.85
N LEU A 270 -5.92 -4.60 16.33
CA LEU A 270 -7.22 -3.94 16.56
C LEU A 270 -7.60 -3.88 18.04
N ASP A 271 -7.13 -4.82 18.85
CA ASP A 271 -7.37 -4.86 20.30
C ASP A 271 -6.47 -3.88 21.07
N SER A 272 -5.40 -3.40 20.44
CA SER A 272 -4.49 -2.40 21.04
C SER A 272 -5.10 -0.99 21.04
N ILE A 273 -6.15 -0.75 20.22
CA ILE A 273 -6.78 0.57 20.08
C ILE A 273 -7.30 1.05 21.44
N GLY A 274 -6.83 2.24 21.87
CA GLY A 274 -7.21 2.85 23.14
C GLY A 274 -6.32 2.48 24.31
N SER A 275 -5.33 1.58 24.16
CA SER A 275 -4.29 1.35 25.16
C SER A 275 -3.38 2.59 25.32
N GLY A 276 -2.63 2.67 26.44
CA GLY A 276 -1.66 3.74 26.69
C GLY A 276 -0.61 3.78 25.59
N ASP A 277 0.06 2.64 25.36
CA ASP A 277 1.16 2.51 24.39
C ASP A 277 0.71 2.82 22.95
N PHE A 278 -0.53 2.46 22.59
CA PHE A 278 -1.10 2.81 21.30
C PHE A 278 -1.26 4.32 21.15
N ARG A 279 -1.81 5.00 22.17
CA ARG A 279 -1.99 6.47 22.15
C ARG A 279 -0.66 7.20 22.09
N ASP A 280 0.35 6.73 22.83
CA ASP A 280 1.69 7.30 22.81
C ASP A 280 2.34 7.14 21.42
N SER A 281 2.13 6.00 20.76
CA SER A 281 2.61 5.79 19.39
C SER A 281 1.89 6.66 18.37
N VAL A 282 0.58 6.85 18.51
CA VAL A 282 -0.19 7.80 17.68
C VAL A 282 0.36 9.21 17.85
N ALA A 283 0.58 9.67 19.10
CA ALA A 283 1.13 10.99 19.39
C ALA A 283 2.55 11.15 18.81
N ARG A 284 3.40 10.14 18.97
CA ARG A 284 4.77 10.14 18.41
C ARG A 284 4.77 10.23 16.88
N ILE A 285 3.92 9.46 16.20
CA ILE A 285 3.82 9.50 14.74
C ILE A 285 3.28 10.85 14.29
N HIS A 286 2.28 11.39 14.99
CA HIS A 286 1.75 12.72 14.71
C HIS A 286 2.86 13.78 14.78
N HIS A 287 3.66 13.75 15.84
CA HIS A 287 4.83 14.63 16.01
C HIS A 287 5.81 14.49 14.84
N LEU A 288 6.17 13.25 14.48
CA LEU A 288 7.07 12.98 13.34
C LEU A 288 6.49 13.47 11.99
N LEU A 289 5.18 13.52 11.80
CA LEU A 289 4.57 13.96 10.55
C LEU A 289 4.44 15.47 10.44
N PHE A 290 4.15 16.16 11.54
CA PHE A 290 3.68 17.54 11.48
C PHE A 290 4.61 18.55 12.16
N ASP A 291 5.50 18.13 13.07
CA ASP A 291 6.44 19.07 13.63
C ASP A 291 7.56 19.33 12.63
N THR A 292 7.51 20.52 12.09
CA THR A 292 8.62 21.07 11.30
C THR A 292 9.78 21.31 12.25
N ASP A 293 10.96 20.74 11.95
CA ASP A 293 12.22 21.14 12.56
C ASP A 293 12.35 22.66 12.53
N VAL A 294 12.17 23.29 13.67
CA VAL A 294 12.65 24.64 13.92
C VAL A 294 14.17 24.56 14.10
N ALA A 295 14.87 24.16 13.05
CA ALA A 295 16.31 24.09 12.99
C ALA A 295 16.80 24.53 11.60
N SER A 296 16.46 25.76 11.25
CA SER A 296 17.26 26.58 10.36
C SER A 296 17.15 28.02 10.85
N GLY A 297 17.91 28.28 11.91
CA GLY A 297 18.19 29.61 12.38
C GLY A 297 18.86 30.44 11.29
N THR A 298 18.09 31.31 10.67
CA THR A 298 18.61 32.52 10.05
C THR A 298 17.92 33.67 10.73
N HIS A 299 18.61 34.23 11.71
CA HIS A 299 18.34 35.55 12.22
C HIS A 299 18.28 36.53 11.05
N PRO A 300 17.22 37.30 10.87
CA PRO A 300 17.33 38.53 10.08
C PRO A 300 18.11 39.54 10.91
N ALA A 301 19.25 39.99 10.37
CA ALA A 301 20.04 41.07 10.90
C ALA A 301 19.14 42.32 11.06
N SER A 302 19.12 42.86 12.26
CA SER A 302 18.54 44.14 12.59
C SER A 302 19.27 45.23 11.83
N THR A 303 18.64 45.76 10.80
CA THR A 303 19.07 47.03 10.19
C THR A 303 18.53 48.15 11.04
N THR A 304 19.42 48.79 11.79
CA THR A 304 19.22 50.07 12.48
C THR A 304 19.14 51.16 11.40
N GLU A 305 17.95 51.64 11.13
CA GLU A 305 17.79 52.91 10.39
C GLU A 305 18.03 54.08 11.34
N THR A 306 19.13 54.78 11.10
CA THR A 306 19.46 56.07 11.69
C THR A 306 18.63 57.14 10.99
N THR A 307 17.70 57.72 11.74
CA THR A 307 16.93 58.92 11.29
C THR A 307 17.84 60.13 11.40
N GLU A 308 18.27 60.71 10.30
CA GLU A 308 18.77 62.07 10.24
C GLU A 308 17.63 63.03 9.92
N ALA A 309 17.34 63.89 10.88
CA ALA A 309 16.51 65.05 10.71
C ALA A 309 17.34 66.20 10.06
N THR A 310 16.84 66.76 8.94
CA THR A 310 17.33 68.03 8.49
C THR A 310 16.14 68.97 8.24
N ALA A 311 16.14 70.07 8.99
CA ALA A 311 15.23 71.18 8.84
C ALA A 311 15.69 72.06 7.65
N SER A 312 14.77 72.55 6.85
CA SER A 312 14.59 73.88 6.36
C SER A 312 13.35 74.02 5.47
#